data_d7ed04994116cd4ba75ac67eee730f5e
#
_entry.id   d7ed04994116cd4ba75ac67eee730f5e
#
_cell.length_a   1.000
_cell.length_b   1.000
_cell.length_c   1.000
_cell.angle_alpha   90.00
_cell.angle_beta   90.00
_cell.angle_gamma   90.00
#
_symmetry.space_group_name_H-M   'P 1'
#
loop_
_entity.id
_entity.type
_entity.pdbx_description
1 polymer ?
#
loop_
_entity_poly.entity_id
_entity_poly.type
_entity_poly.pdbx_seq_one_letter_code
_entity_poly.pdbx_strand_id
1 'polypeptide(L)'
;MLAHEPDDGLAGPAERDRAGPSAAGTRSEPSPDREVLDAARFRLSTRDGSLVIDPALARAGEDVQSVAGVRLAARYGTQPPPGPLDLGASLVMLGNLRLYLDSVEADLLDAAVDLGMSWDLIAAILGVPADDARRRLRELRTHPDPG
;
A
#
# COMPACT_ATOMS: atom_id res chain seq x y z
N MET A 1 21.93 3.56 -76.75
CA MET A 1 22.01 2.24 -77.37
C MET A 1 21.48 1.25 -76.34
N LEU A 2 20.27 0.75 -76.64
CA LEU A 2 19.61 -0.50 -76.26
C LEU A 2 19.55 -0.82 -74.75
N ALA A 3 18.44 -0.65 -74.07
CA ALA A 3 17.22 -1.48 -74.13
C ALA A 3 17.43 -2.93 -73.71
N HIS A 4 16.89 -3.28 -72.57
CA HIS A 4 16.02 -4.44 -72.48
C HIS A 4 15.46 -4.60 -71.04
N GLU A 5 14.19 -4.34 -70.85
CA GLU A 5 13.27 -5.13 -70.04
C GLU A 5 12.85 -6.35 -70.93
N PRO A 6 12.15 -7.33 -70.40
CA PRO A 6 11.34 -7.49 -69.19
C PRO A 6 11.55 -8.89 -68.53
N ASP A 7 10.91 -9.24 -67.46
CA ASP A 7 9.76 -10.14 -67.51
C ASP A 7 9.32 -10.62 -66.13
N ASP A 8 8.07 -10.58 -65.94
CA ASP A 8 7.09 -11.33 -65.20
C ASP A 8 7.52 -12.60 -64.46
N GLY A 9 6.89 -12.74 -63.34
CA GLY A 9 6.77 -14.00 -62.59
C GLY A 9 6.09 -13.79 -61.27
N LEU A 10 4.83 -13.57 -61.24
CA LEU A 10 3.68 -14.41 -60.91
C LEU A 10 3.80 -15.30 -59.67
N ALA A 11 2.82 -15.12 -58.83
CA ALA A 11 2.12 -16.09 -57.97
C ALA A 11 2.70 -16.29 -56.57
N GLY A 12 1.99 -15.96 -55.60
CA GLY A 12 0.85 -16.63 -55.09
C GLY A 12 0.52 -16.26 -53.66
N PRO A 13 -0.71 -16.28 -53.26
CA PRO A 13 -1.14 -15.91 -51.93
C PRO A 13 -0.99 -17.07 -50.96
N ALA A 14 -0.43 -16.82 -49.81
CA ALA A 14 -0.57 -17.71 -48.65
C ALA A 14 -1.04 -16.93 -47.48
N GLU A 15 -2.31 -16.66 -47.55
CA GLU A 15 -3.21 -16.50 -46.41
C GLU A 15 -2.96 -17.61 -45.40
N ARG A 16 -2.41 -17.28 -44.27
CA ARG A 16 -2.46 -18.13 -43.07
C ARG A 16 -2.95 -17.26 -41.94
N ASP A 17 -4.27 -17.20 -41.93
CA ASP A 17 -5.11 -17.08 -40.78
C ASP A 17 -4.51 -17.88 -39.60
N ARG A 18 -3.87 -17.18 -38.67
CA ARG A 18 -3.60 -17.68 -37.35
C ARG A 18 -4.35 -16.78 -36.38
N ALA A 19 -5.62 -17.15 -36.22
CA ALA A 19 -6.34 -16.78 -35.02
C ALA A 19 -5.52 -17.24 -33.81
N GLY A 20 -4.77 -16.33 -33.24
CA GLY A 20 -4.18 -16.51 -31.92
C GLY A 20 -5.30 -16.61 -30.90
N PRO A 21 -5.16 -17.47 -29.86
CA PRO A 21 -6.16 -17.59 -28.84
C PRO A 21 -6.37 -16.25 -28.17
N SER A 22 -7.61 -15.81 -28.22
CA SER A 22 -8.17 -14.69 -27.46
C SER A 22 -7.64 -14.77 -26.04
N ALA A 23 -6.77 -13.84 -25.68
CA ALA A 23 -6.36 -13.64 -24.30
C ALA A 23 -7.64 -13.40 -23.51
N ALA A 24 -8.01 -14.38 -22.70
CA ALA A 24 -9.07 -14.28 -21.71
C ALA A 24 -8.80 -12.97 -20.94
N GLY A 25 -9.66 -11.99 -21.13
CA GLY A 25 -9.59 -10.72 -20.45
C GLY A 25 -9.54 -10.99 -18.96
N THR A 26 -8.37 -10.74 -18.38
CA THR A 26 -8.22 -10.62 -16.94
C THR A 26 -9.18 -9.52 -16.52
N ARG A 27 -10.33 -9.90 -15.95
CA ARG A 27 -11.22 -8.94 -15.32
C ARG A 27 -10.41 -8.31 -14.21
N SER A 28 -9.88 -7.13 -14.44
CA SER A 28 -9.37 -6.30 -13.36
C SER A 28 -10.53 -6.09 -12.39
N GLU A 29 -10.43 -6.64 -11.20
CA GLU A 29 -11.36 -6.29 -10.13
C GLU A 29 -11.34 -4.76 -9.99
N PRO A 30 -12.52 -4.12 -9.98
CA PRO A 30 -12.57 -2.67 -9.87
C PRO A 30 -11.89 -2.26 -8.54
N SER A 31 -10.99 -1.31 -8.63
CA SER A 31 -10.47 -0.61 -7.44
C SER A 31 -11.67 -0.14 -6.62
N PRO A 32 -11.66 -0.33 -5.30
CA PRO A 32 -12.77 0.11 -4.48
C PRO A 32 -13.02 1.61 -4.72
N ASP A 33 -14.27 1.93 -5.01
CA ASP A 33 -14.67 3.31 -5.26
C ASP A 33 -14.30 4.16 -4.05
N ARG A 34 -13.68 5.31 -4.29
CA ARG A 34 -13.25 6.24 -3.25
C ARG A 34 -14.41 6.61 -2.31
N GLU A 35 -15.61 6.76 -2.86
CA GLU A 35 -16.81 7.04 -2.09
C GLU A 35 -17.14 5.91 -1.10
N VAL A 36 -16.97 4.66 -1.52
CA VAL A 36 -17.15 3.47 -0.65
C VAL A 36 -16.13 3.45 0.47
N LEU A 37 -14.87 3.79 0.19
CA LEU A 37 -13.82 3.88 1.21
C LEU A 37 -14.07 5.04 2.19
N ASP A 38 -14.50 6.19 1.71
CA ASP A 38 -14.84 7.34 2.56
C ASP A 38 -16.05 7.04 3.46
N ALA A 39 -17.09 6.36 2.93
CA ALA A 39 -18.23 5.89 3.72
C ALA A 39 -17.82 4.85 4.77
N ALA A 40 -16.90 3.94 4.44
CA ALA A 40 -16.35 2.98 5.39
C ALA A 40 -15.55 3.68 6.50
N ARG A 41 -14.71 4.65 6.15
CA ARG A 41 -13.94 5.47 7.08
C ARG A 41 -14.87 6.22 8.06
N PHE A 42 -15.95 6.81 7.56
CA PHE A 42 -16.95 7.48 8.40
C PHE A 42 -17.60 6.49 9.38
N ARG A 43 -18.01 5.30 8.91
CA ARG A 43 -18.58 4.26 9.80
C ARG A 43 -17.59 3.84 10.88
N LEU A 44 -16.30 3.70 10.56
CA LEU A 44 -15.27 3.35 11.55
C LEU A 44 -15.09 4.46 12.58
N SER A 45 -15.12 5.74 12.17
CA SER A 45 -14.96 6.88 13.09
C SER A 45 -16.16 7.06 14.01
N THR A 46 -17.35 6.57 13.64
CA THR A 46 -18.59 6.66 14.42
C THR A 46 -18.96 5.36 15.13
N ARG A 47 -18.15 4.31 14.98
CA ARG A 47 -18.41 3.04 15.64
C ARG A 47 -18.19 3.18 17.14
N ASP A 48 -19.30 3.24 17.88
CA ASP A 48 -19.32 3.09 19.34
C ASP A 48 -18.95 1.64 19.70
N GLY A 49 -17.66 1.33 19.54
CA GLY A 49 -17.12 0.11 20.07
C GLY A 49 -16.72 0.38 21.51
N SER A 50 -17.13 -0.47 22.42
CA SER A 50 -16.39 -0.69 23.65
C SER A 50 -14.98 -1.07 23.21
N LEU A 51 -14.17 -0.05 22.93
CA LEU A 51 -12.76 -0.21 22.62
C LEU A 51 -12.18 -0.86 23.86
N VAL A 52 -11.84 -2.13 23.76
CA VAL A 52 -10.80 -2.69 24.61
C VAL A 52 -9.65 -1.70 24.42
N ILE A 53 -9.37 -0.89 25.43
CA ILE A 53 -8.31 0.11 25.37
C ILE A 53 -7.04 -0.73 25.28
N ASP A 54 -6.55 -0.87 24.05
CA ASP A 54 -5.24 -1.44 23.79
C ASP A 54 -4.20 -0.49 24.38
N PRO A 55 -3.43 -0.91 25.41
CA PRO A 55 -2.42 -0.06 26.03
C PRO A 55 -1.36 0.42 25.03
N ALA A 56 -1.09 -0.37 23.98
CA ALA A 56 -0.17 0.00 22.91
C ALA A 56 -0.72 1.14 22.06
N LEU A 57 -2.03 1.13 21.76
CA LEU A 57 -2.68 2.24 21.06
C LEU A 57 -2.65 3.54 21.88
N ALA A 58 -2.89 3.46 23.20
CA ALA A 58 -2.84 4.63 24.07
C ALA A 58 -1.43 5.24 24.07
N ARG A 59 -0.41 4.41 24.23
CA ARG A 59 1.01 4.82 24.20
C ARG A 59 1.41 5.39 22.85
N ALA A 60 1.02 4.75 21.75
CA ALA A 60 1.25 5.27 20.40
C ALA A 60 0.61 6.63 20.19
N GLY A 61 -0.58 6.87 20.75
CA GLY A 61 -1.24 8.19 20.70
C GLY A 61 -0.43 9.27 21.41
N GLU A 62 0.12 8.99 22.60
CA GLU A 62 1.01 9.90 23.35
C GLU A 62 2.30 10.19 22.58
N ASP A 63 2.91 9.16 21.99
CA ASP A 63 4.12 9.29 21.18
C ASP A 63 3.87 10.18 19.94
N VAL A 64 2.74 10.00 19.25
CA VAL A 64 2.36 10.85 18.11
C VAL A 64 2.27 12.31 18.53
N GLN A 65 1.62 12.62 19.65
CA GLN A 65 1.48 13.99 20.14
C GLN A 65 2.85 14.60 20.50
N SER A 66 3.70 13.84 21.15
CA SER A 66 5.05 14.27 21.55
C SER A 66 5.91 14.56 20.32
N VAL A 67 5.96 13.65 19.35
CA VAL A 67 6.72 13.84 18.09
C VAL A 67 6.19 15.03 17.29
N ALA A 68 4.85 15.18 17.21
CA ALA A 68 4.23 16.30 16.52
C ALA A 68 4.57 17.63 17.21
N GLY A 69 4.57 17.69 18.54
CA GLY A 69 4.95 18.86 19.32
C GLY A 69 6.38 19.29 19.05
N VAL A 70 7.35 18.37 19.14
CA VAL A 70 8.76 18.66 18.86
C VAL A 70 8.98 19.09 17.41
N ARG A 71 8.31 18.42 16.45
CA ARG A 71 8.36 18.81 15.02
C ARG A 71 7.85 20.23 14.80
N LEU A 72 6.74 20.62 15.42
CA LEU A 72 6.16 21.96 15.28
C LEU A 72 7.08 23.00 15.92
N ALA A 73 7.61 22.71 17.12
CA ALA A 73 8.57 23.57 17.80
C ALA A 73 9.83 23.82 16.96
N ALA A 74 10.39 22.78 16.36
CA ALA A 74 11.56 22.87 15.49
C ALA A 74 11.28 23.68 14.20
N ARG A 75 10.06 23.56 13.65
CA ARG A 75 9.70 24.19 12.38
C ARG A 75 9.29 25.66 12.52
N TYR A 76 8.57 25.99 13.57
CA TYR A 76 7.96 27.33 13.74
C TYR A 76 8.63 28.17 14.81
N GLY A 77 9.61 27.65 15.51
CA GLY A 77 10.39 28.35 16.53
C GLY A 77 9.56 28.60 17.79
N THR A 78 9.67 27.70 18.78
CA THR A 78 9.15 27.96 20.13
C THR A 78 10.25 28.43 21.06
N GLN A 79 9.87 29.02 22.20
CA GLN A 79 10.80 29.39 23.25
C GLN A 79 10.49 28.54 24.50
N PRO A 80 11.45 27.70 24.95
CA PRO A 80 12.77 27.46 24.36
C PRO A 80 12.68 26.55 23.10
N PRO A 81 13.67 26.63 22.17
CA PRO A 81 13.73 25.72 21.03
C PRO A 81 14.05 24.30 21.50
N PRO A 82 13.57 23.25 20.75
CA PRO A 82 13.89 21.88 21.13
C PRO A 82 15.39 21.60 21.04
N GLY A 83 15.91 20.97 22.08
CA GLY A 83 17.31 20.60 22.16
C GLY A 83 17.64 19.28 21.47
N PRO A 84 18.93 18.91 21.39
CA PRO A 84 19.35 17.63 20.80
C PRO A 84 18.70 16.41 21.48
N LEU A 85 18.46 16.47 22.80
CA LEU A 85 17.80 15.39 23.55
C LEU A 85 16.32 15.25 23.15
N ASP A 86 15.61 16.36 22.95
CA ASP A 86 14.20 16.33 22.53
C ASP A 86 14.07 15.72 21.13
N LEU A 87 14.99 16.09 20.22
CA LEU A 87 15.04 15.51 18.88
C LEU A 87 15.40 14.03 18.92
N GLY A 88 16.39 13.65 19.74
CA GLY A 88 16.76 12.24 19.94
C GLY A 88 15.61 11.40 20.48
N ALA A 89 14.95 11.85 21.53
CA ALA A 89 13.76 11.18 22.09
C ALA A 89 12.65 11.05 21.05
N SER A 90 12.37 12.11 20.28
CA SER A 90 11.36 12.07 19.21
C SER A 90 11.69 11.05 18.11
N LEU A 91 12.97 10.87 17.76
CA LEU A 91 13.39 9.86 16.79
C LEU A 91 13.20 8.44 17.33
N VAL A 92 13.45 8.21 18.61
CA VAL A 92 13.17 6.92 19.26
C VAL A 92 11.67 6.64 19.26
N MET A 93 10.83 7.60 19.70
CA MET A 93 9.37 7.47 19.67
C MET A 93 8.86 7.20 18.25
N LEU A 94 9.41 7.89 17.25
CA LEU A 94 9.05 7.62 15.85
C LEU A 94 9.41 6.19 15.40
N GLY A 95 10.52 5.63 15.91
CA GLY A 95 10.87 4.22 15.71
C GLY A 95 9.82 3.29 16.28
N ASN A 96 9.41 3.52 17.53
CA ASN A 96 8.36 2.73 18.20
C ASN A 96 7.01 2.83 17.47
N LEU A 97 6.63 4.02 17.02
CA LEU A 97 5.42 4.22 16.23
C LEU A 97 5.43 3.42 14.92
N ARG A 98 6.56 3.32 14.25
CA ARG A 98 6.68 2.49 13.04
C ARG A 98 6.47 1.02 13.34
N LEU A 99 7.08 0.51 14.40
CA LEU A 99 6.90 -0.88 14.83
C LEU A 99 5.43 -1.16 15.19
N TYR A 100 4.78 -0.25 15.91
CA TYR A 100 3.36 -0.36 16.22
C TYR A 100 2.50 -0.38 14.95
N LEU A 101 2.76 0.51 13.99
CA LEU A 101 2.03 0.55 12.73
C LEU A 101 2.27 -0.70 11.87
N ASP A 102 3.50 -1.23 11.89
CA ASP A 102 3.84 -2.49 11.22
C ASP A 102 3.04 -3.67 11.80
N SER A 103 2.88 -3.74 13.12
CA SER A 103 2.05 -4.74 13.78
C SER A 103 0.57 -4.61 13.40
N VAL A 104 0.02 -3.38 13.45
CA VAL A 104 -1.37 -3.12 13.04
C VAL A 104 -1.59 -3.46 11.56
N GLU A 105 -0.63 -3.14 10.69
CA GLU A 105 -0.71 -3.48 9.26
C GLU A 105 -0.74 -5.00 9.07
N ALA A 106 0.10 -5.75 9.80
CA ALA A 106 0.11 -7.20 9.74
C ALA A 106 -1.26 -7.80 10.12
N ASP A 107 -1.82 -7.36 11.25
CA ASP A 107 -3.12 -7.81 11.74
C ASP A 107 -4.25 -7.52 10.75
N LEU A 108 -4.24 -6.32 10.15
CA LEU A 108 -5.23 -5.93 9.15
C LEU A 108 -5.12 -6.73 7.86
N LEU A 109 -3.90 -7.00 7.40
CA LEU A 109 -3.67 -7.83 6.21
C LEU A 109 -4.09 -9.28 6.47
N ASP A 110 -3.78 -9.84 7.63
CA ASP A 110 -4.22 -11.17 8.02
C ASP A 110 -5.74 -11.24 8.09
N ALA A 111 -6.39 -10.29 8.74
CA ALA A 111 -7.85 -10.23 8.80
C ALA A 111 -8.49 -10.07 7.40
N ALA A 112 -7.89 -9.30 6.50
CA ALA A 112 -8.37 -9.15 5.13
C ALA A 112 -8.31 -10.46 4.36
N VAL A 113 -7.21 -11.21 4.50
CA VAL A 113 -7.03 -12.54 3.89
C VAL A 113 -8.04 -13.54 4.47
N ASP A 114 -8.21 -13.56 5.79
CA ASP A 114 -9.15 -14.45 6.49
C ASP A 114 -10.61 -14.18 6.09
N LEU A 115 -10.96 -12.93 5.78
CA LEU A 115 -12.26 -12.54 5.24
C LEU A 115 -12.41 -12.85 3.74
N GLY A 116 -11.40 -13.43 3.10
CA GLY A 116 -11.43 -13.85 1.70
C GLY A 116 -11.21 -12.72 0.69
N MET A 117 -10.62 -11.59 1.10
CA MET A 117 -10.24 -10.55 0.14
C MET A 117 -9.14 -11.06 -0.80
N SER A 118 -9.31 -10.81 -2.11
CA SER A 118 -8.28 -11.15 -3.08
C SER A 118 -7.03 -10.28 -2.92
N TRP A 119 -5.85 -10.84 -3.25
CA TRP A 119 -4.61 -10.07 -3.22
C TRP A 119 -4.60 -8.91 -4.21
N ASP A 120 -5.33 -9.03 -5.32
CA ASP A 120 -5.45 -7.95 -6.29
C ASP A 120 -6.25 -6.77 -5.72
N LEU A 121 -7.30 -7.06 -4.93
CA LEU A 121 -8.06 -6.03 -4.22
C LEU A 121 -7.24 -5.38 -3.11
N ILE A 122 -6.55 -6.18 -2.29
CA ILE A 122 -5.64 -5.68 -1.24
C ILE A 122 -4.57 -4.77 -1.85
N ALA A 123 -3.93 -5.22 -2.93
CA ALA A 123 -2.92 -4.47 -3.66
C ALA A 123 -3.44 -3.15 -4.23
N ALA A 124 -4.65 -3.16 -4.79
CA ALA A 124 -5.31 -1.96 -5.30
C ALA A 124 -5.58 -0.94 -4.19
N ILE A 125 -6.00 -1.40 -2.99
CA ILE A 125 -6.22 -0.54 -1.82
C ILE A 125 -4.89 0.06 -1.33
N LEU A 126 -3.83 -0.74 -1.28
CA LEU A 126 -2.50 -0.30 -0.84
C LEU A 126 -1.76 0.54 -1.90
N GLY A 127 -2.19 0.52 -3.15
CA GLY A 127 -1.53 1.19 -4.26
C GLY A 127 -0.19 0.55 -4.66
N VAL A 128 -0.04 -0.76 -4.45
CA VAL A 128 1.17 -1.53 -4.76
C VAL A 128 0.85 -2.77 -5.60
N PRO A 129 1.82 -3.41 -6.27
CA PRO A 129 1.62 -4.71 -6.93
C PRO A 129 1.24 -5.82 -5.94
N ALA A 130 0.43 -6.80 -6.37
CA ALA A 130 -0.04 -7.90 -5.50
C ALA A 130 1.10 -8.71 -4.88
N ASP A 131 2.19 -8.92 -5.61
CA ASP A 131 3.37 -9.63 -5.10
C ASP A 131 4.10 -8.83 -4.02
N ASP A 132 4.10 -7.50 -4.11
CA ASP A 132 4.66 -6.61 -3.10
C ASP A 132 3.81 -6.62 -1.82
N ALA A 133 2.48 -6.62 -1.95
CA ALA A 133 1.58 -6.77 -0.80
C ALA A 133 1.80 -8.11 -0.07
N ARG A 134 1.92 -9.22 -0.81
CA ARG A 134 2.24 -10.54 -0.24
C ARG A 134 3.61 -10.57 0.43
N ARG A 135 4.61 -9.95 -0.19
CA ARG A 135 5.96 -9.85 0.39
C ARG A 135 5.93 -9.05 1.67
N ARG A 136 5.23 -7.91 1.68
CA ARG A 136 5.09 -7.04 2.84
C ARG A 136 4.53 -7.80 4.05
N LEU A 137 3.45 -8.57 3.89
CA LEU A 137 2.90 -9.38 4.99
C LEU A 137 3.92 -10.39 5.53
N ARG A 138 4.70 -11.03 4.65
CA ARG A 138 5.74 -11.97 5.10
C ARG A 138 6.84 -11.27 5.89
N GLU A 139 7.26 -10.09 5.45
CA GLU A 139 8.27 -9.27 6.15
C GLU A 139 7.78 -8.84 7.53
N LEU A 140 6.53 -8.38 7.63
CA LEU A 140 5.91 -7.98 8.90
C LEU A 140 5.85 -9.14 9.90
N ARG A 141 5.50 -10.35 9.43
CA ARG A 141 5.46 -11.56 10.28
C ARG A 141 6.84 -12.03 10.77
N THR A 142 7.91 -11.68 10.04
CA THR A 142 9.29 -12.07 10.42
C THR A 142 9.93 -11.10 11.41
N HIS A 143 9.32 -9.93 11.64
CA HIS A 143 9.75 -8.97 12.64
C HIS A 143 8.67 -8.90 13.74
N PRO A 144 8.58 -9.95 14.61
CA PRO A 144 7.62 -9.91 15.69
C PRO A 144 7.97 -8.74 16.61
N ASP A 145 6.91 -8.08 17.08
CA ASP A 145 6.95 -6.97 18.03
C ASP A 145 7.95 -7.26 19.16
N PRO A 146 8.92 -6.39 19.43
CA PRO A 146 9.71 -6.47 20.64
C PRO A 146 8.83 -6.02 21.83
N GLY A 147 8.02 -6.96 22.37
CA GLY A 147 7.07 -6.78 23.47
C GLY A 147 7.54 -5.92 24.65
#